data_a239f49528e5b99bb6c36f81fb7a2bdf
#
_entry.id   a239f49528e5b99bb6c36f81fb7a2bdf
#
_cell.length_a   1.000
_cell.length_b   1.000
_cell.length_c   1.000
_cell.angle_alpha   90.00
_cell.angle_beta   90.00
_cell.angle_gamma   90.00
#
_symmetry.space_group_name_H-M   'P 1'
#
loop_
_entity.id
_entity.type
_entity.pdbx_description
1 polymer ?
#
loop_
_entity_poly.entity_id
_entity_poly.type
_entity_poly.pdbx_seq_one_letter_code
_entity_poly.pdbx_strand_id
1 'polypeptide(L)'
;MRNIKKIVTLGCIAVCAAVMLCSCGNKKALASISLASPITLQFGESKEVEITGILRDGTTVTGDELDAILKRKGMHYESSSDNVASIDQNGLLTANNSGTTEISITSQNKRLTAGAVVNVVEPLQGFQAEDIVASTKSTLVPVTYTTVPEGADAGTVTISVADSEIARVDENNNIIPLKAGDTTVTIRSDKGPSSIVNLKVTQAPTELFADDLYVEIGETAKLNVYTDVKDLESGVDGTNYSYENESNLICAVSVEGDVTGIEAGDSVVKIQNEYGLETQATVHVTPKTSHITFGFSGN
;
A
#
# COMPACT_ATOMS: atom_id res chain seq x y z
N MET A 1 -13.43 11.90 -0.64
CA MET A 1 -12.47 12.91 -0.12
C MET A 1 -11.10 12.64 -0.72
N ARG A 2 -10.51 13.64 -1.33
CA ARG A 2 -9.36 13.50 -2.22
C ARG A 2 -8.08 13.44 -1.38
N ASN A 3 -7.45 12.25 -1.27
CA ASN A 3 -6.15 12.10 -0.60
C ASN A 3 -5.05 12.67 -1.49
N ILE A 4 -4.53 13.81 -1.07
CA ILE A 4 -3.35 14.44 -1.66
C ILE A 4 -2.14 13.69 -1.12
N LYS A 5 -1.56 12.80 -1.95
CA LYS A 5 -0.22 12.27 -1.73
C LYS A 5 0.76 13.44 -1.81
N LYS A 6 1.34 13.82 -0.67
CA LYS A 6 2.51 14.70 -0.65
C LYS A 6 3.70 13.92 -1.21
N ILE A 7 3.97 14.14 -2.49
CA ILE A 7 5.25 13.78 -3.09
C ILE A 7 6.25 14.78 -2.52
N VAL A 8 7.06 14.32 -1.57
CA VAL A 8 8.27 15.04 -1.16
C VAL A 8 9.26 14.85 -2.30
N THR A 9 9.29 15.82 -3.20
CA THR A 9 10.34 15.92 -4.21
C THR A 9 11.60 16.37 -3.48
N LEU A 10 12.47 15.42 -3.14
CA LEU A 10 13.80 15.70 -2.63
C LEU A 10 14.59 16.32 -3.78
N GLY A 11 14.75 17.65 -3.72
CA GLY A 11 15.54 18.37 -4.71
C GLY A 11 16.99 17.92 -4.62
N CYS A 12 17.49 17.24 -5.65
CA CYS A 12 18.92 17.11 -5.90
C CYS A 12 19.50 18.51 -6.05
N ILE A 13 20.10 19.04 -5.00
CA ILE A 13 20.97 20.23 -5.11
C ILE A 13 22.28 19.68 -5.70
N ALA A 14 22.33 19.59 -7.02
CA ALA A 14 23.59 19.50 -7.74
C ALA A 14 24.26 20.86 -7.60
N VAL A 15 25.19 20.97 -6.66
CA VAL A 15 26.10 22.14 -6.62
C VAL A 15 27.02 22.03 -7.84
N CYS A 16 26.62 22.60 -8.96
CA CYS A 16 27.47 22.88 -10.07
C CYS A 16 28.50 23.94 -9.63
N ALA A 17 29.65 23.50 -9.16
CA ALA A 17 30.80 24.37 -9.02
C ALA A 17 31.27 24.78 -10.44
N ALA A 18 30.98 26.02 -10.81
CA ALA A 18 31.55 26.62 -12.03
C ALA A 18 33.07 26.66 -11.88
N VAL A 19 33.78 25.80 -12.60
CA VAL A 19 35.22 25.79 -12.67
C VAL A 19 35.65 26.97 -13.57
N MET A 20 36.07 28.09 -12.96
CA MET A 20 36.83 29.10 -13.67
C MET A 20 38.22 28.55 -13.95
N LEU A 21 38.47 28.20 -15.19
CA LEU A 21 39.80 27.85 -15.71
C LEU A 21 40.68 29.10 -15.71
N CYS A 22 41.39 29.37 -14.61
CA CYS A 22 42.47 30.33 -14.57
C CYS A 22 43.79 29.56 -14.78
N SER A 23 44.33 29.65 -15.97
CA SER A 23 45.59 29.06 -16.46
C SER A 23 46.80 29.71 -15.77
N CYS A 24 47.33 29.08 -14.75
CA CYS A 24 48.75 28.98 -14.37
C CYS A 24 48.87 28.36 -12.97
N GLY A 25 48.92 27.05 -12.91
CA GLY A 25 49.07 26.31 -11.64
C GLY A 25 49.26 24.83 -11.90
N ASN A 26 49.79 24.10 -10.92
CA ASN A 26 49.99 22.66 -10.99
C ASN A 26 48.65 21.94 -11.39
N LYS A 27 48.59 21.42 -12.62
CA LYS A 27 47.40 20.75 -13.19
C LYS A 27 46.94 19.55 -12.34
N LYS A 28 47.87 18.92 -11.61
CA LYS A 28 47.58 17.82 -10.65
C LYS A 28 47.13 18.30 -9.26
N ALA A 29 46.87 19.59 -9.08
CA ALA A 29 46.32 20.07 -7.82
C ALA A 29 44.83 19.80 -7.75
N LEU A 30 44.34 19.36 -6.57
CA LEU A 30 42.94 19.12 -6.31
C LEU A 30 42.14 20.43 -6.42
N ALA A 31 41.10 20.45 -7.24
CA ALA A 31 40.23 21.59 -7.51
C ALA A 31 38.97 21.53 -6.65
N SER A 32 38.35 20.37 -6.53
CA SER A 32 37.13 20.15 -5.71
C SER A 32 37.08 18.73 -5.18
N ILE A 33 36.23 18.53 -4.17
CA ILE A 33 35.84 17.24 -3.62
C ILE A 33 34.31 17.12 -3.59
N SER A 34 33.80 15.93 -3.66
CA SER A 34 32.37 15.61 -3.52
C SER A 34 32.17 14.31 -2.78
N LEU A 35 30.96 14.16 -2.20
CA LEU A 35 30.46 12.94 -1.57
C LEU A 35 29.24 12.45 -2.35
N ALA A 36 29.02 11.14 -2.35
CA ALA A 36 27.72 10.60 -2.72
C ALA A 36 26.66 11.06 -1.69
N SER A 37 25.50 11.49 -2.15
CA SER A 37 24.42 11.94 -1.29
C SER A 37 23.06 11.56 -1.92
N PRO A 38 22.09 11.01 -1.16
CA PRO A 38 22.20 10.69 0.28
C PRO A 38 23.04 9.42 0.56
N ILE A 39 23.60 9.33 1.78
CA ILE A 39 24.19 8.12 2.35
C ILE A 39 23.12 7.49 3.25
N THR A 40 22.76 6.24 3.02
CA THR A 40 21.83 5.52 3.89
C THR A 40 22.59 4.43 4.66
N LEU A 41 22.41 4.41 5.97
CA LEU A 41 23.00 3.43 6.90
C LEU A 41 21.90 2.83 7.77
N GLN A 42 22.09 1.59 8.18
CA GLN A 42 21.26 1.00 9.23
C GLN A 42 21.79 1.41 10.62
N PHE A 43 20.90 1.51 11.60
CA PHE A 43 21.30 1.73 13.00
C PHE A 43 22.40 0.76 13.43
N GLY A 44 23.47 1.29 14.01
CA GLY A 44 24.65 0.52 14.42
C GLY A 44 25.66 0.22 13.31
N GLU A 45 25.36 0.54 12.04
CA GLU A 45 26.30 0.37 10.93
C GLU A 45 27.38 1.43 10.97
N SER A 46 28.61 1.06 10.57
CA SER A 46 29.72 1.98 10.35
C SER A 46 30.27 1.78 8.96
N LYS A 47 30.53 2.87 8.27
CA LYS A 47 31.06 2.87 6.90
C LYS A 47 32.02 4.04 6.67
N GLU A 48 33.14 3.80 5.98
CA GLU A 48 33.99 4.89 5.52
C GLU A 48 33.31 5.68 4.42
N VAL A 49 33.38 7.01 4.50
CA VAL A 49 32.80 7.89 3.49
C VAL A 49 33.65 7.89 2.22
N GLU A 50 33.00 7.63 1.10
CA GLU A 50 33.65 7.62 -0.22
C GLU A 50 33.74 9.06 -0.76
N ILE A 51 34.95 9.57 -0.86
CA ILE A 51 35.23 10.90 -1.38
C ILE A 51 35.69 10.78 -2.84
N THR A 52 35.17 11.64 -3.69
CA THR A 52 35.63 11.82 -5.06
C THR A 52 36.29 13.18 -5.21
N GLY A 53 37.48 13.24 -5.76
CA GLY A 53 38.21 14.46 -6.04
C GLY A 53 38.26 14.77 -7.54
N ILE A 54 38.29 16.06 -7.89
CA ILE A 54 38.52 16.53 -9.24
C ILE A 54 39.79 17.40 -9.25
N LEU A 55 40.74 17.03 -10.07
CA LEU A 55 41.97 17.80 -10.29
C LEU A 55 41.71 19.02 -11.19
N ARG A 56 42.63 19.98 -11.21
CA ARG A 56 42.49 21.18 -12.04
C ARG A 56 42.51 20.91 -13.56
N ASP A 57 43.03 19.79 -13.99
CA ASP A 57 42.95 19.35 -15.37
C ASP A 57 41.65 18.62 -15.73
N GLY A 58 40.71 18.50 -14.78
CA GLY A 58 39.45 17.82 -14.95
C GLY A 58 39.49 16.30 -14.65
N THR A 59 40.65 15.75 -14.32
CA THR A 59 40.78 14.32 -13.99
C THR A 59 40.13 14.01 -12.65
N THR A 60 39.35 12.94 -12.60
CA THR A 60 38.75 12.39 -11.34
C THR A 60 39.80 11.54 -10.63
N VAL A 61 39.90 11.69 -9.33
CA VAL A 61 40.78 10.91 -8.44
C VAL A 61 40.01 10.37 -7.25
N THR A 62 40.26 9.12 -6.89
CA THR A 62 39.59 8.39 -5.77
C THR A 62 40.60 7.46 -5.09
N GLY A 63 40.22 6.85 -3.96
CA GLY A 63 41.04 5.85 -3.24
C GLY A 63 42.38 6.39 -2.75
N ASP A 64 43.38 5.52 -2.67
CA ASP A 64 44.72 5.79 -2.08
C ASP A 64 45.39 7.07 -2.57
N GLU A 65 45.23 7.40 -3.87
CA GLU A 65 45.80 8.61 -4.44
C GLU A 65 45.14 9.88 -3.87
N LEU A 66 43.82 9.87 -3.79
CA LEU A 66 43.04 10.97 -3.18
C LEU A 66 43.37 11.08 -1.70
N ASP A 67 43.36 9.98 -0.96
CA ASP A 67 43.59 9.92 0.50
C ASP A 67 44.98 10.51 0.85
N ALA A 68 46.01 10.20 0.06
CA ALA A 68 47.34 10.81 0.23
C ALA A 68 47.30 12.33 0.02
N ILE A 69 46.44 12.84 -0.86
CA ILE A 69 46.27 14.27 -1.10
C ILE A 69 45.49 14.90 0.08
N LEU A 70 44.38 14.29 0.52
CA LEU A 70 43.52 14.77 1.59
C LEU A 70 44.28 14.81 2.92
N LYS A 71 45.07 13.78 3.24
CA LYS A 71 45.87 13.74 4.46
C LYS A 71 46.83 14.92 4.54
N ARG A 72 47.45 15.31 3.41
CA ARG A 72 48.32 16.50 3.36
C ARG A 72 47.58 17.83 3.45
N LYS A 73 46.24 17.86 3.21
CA LYS A 73 45.39 19.05 3.29
C LYS A 73 44.82 19.29 4.70
N GLY A 74 44.93 18.32 5.60
CA GLY A 74 44.35 18.40 6.94
C GLY A 74 42.85 18.53 6.83
N MET A 75 42.17 17.45 6.53
CA MET A 75 40.71 17.45 6.43
C MET A 75 40.09 17.44 7.82
N HIS A 76 38.99 18.14 7.96
CA HIS A 76 38.15 18.17 9.16
C HIS A 76 36.77 17.64 8.81
N TYR A 77 36.27 16.70 9.58
CA TYR A 77 35.00 16.02 9.40
C TYR A 77 34.07 16.43 10.54
N GLU A 78 32.84 16.80 10.21
CA GLU A 78 31.81 17.19 11.17
C GLU A 78 30.46 16.58 10.78
N SER A 79 29.67 16.22 11.78
CA SER A 79 28.25 15.92 11.66
C SER A 79 27.43 17.06 12.26
N SER A 80 26.29 17.39 11.65
CA SER A 80 25.36 18.38 12.23
C SER A 80 24.59 17.82 13.43
N SER A 81 24.55 16.47 13.57
CA SER A 81 23.96 15.79 14.73
C SER A 81 24.66 14.43 14.97
N ASP A 82 25.64 14.41 15.84
CA ASP A 82 26.32 13.18 16.26
C ASP A 82 25.37 12.18 16.93
N ASN A 83 24.23 12.66 17.43
CA ASN A 83 23.19 11.77 17.98
C ASN A 83 22.56 10.88 16.91
N VAL A 84 22.44 11.35 15.67
CA VAL A 84 21.93 10.58 14.54
C VAL A 84 23.05 9.76 13.88
N ALA A 85 24.11 10.43 13.45
CA ALA A 85 25.32 9.78 12.95
C ALA A 85 26.53 10.62 13.26
N SER A 86 27.58 10.00 13.76
CA SER A 86 28.89 10.63 14.05
C SER A 86 29.90 10.24 12.98
N ILE A 87 30.84 11.16 12.72
CA ILE A 87 31.96 10.91 11.79
C ILE A 87 33.27 11.22 12.48
N ASP A 88 34.22 10.30 12.44
CA ASP A 88 35.54 10.51 13.00
C ASP A 88 36.49 11.25 12.05
N GLN A 89 37.69 11.61 12.54
CA GLN A 89 38.68 12.33 11.76
C GLN A 89 39.38 11.48 10.70
N ASN A 90 39.07 10.18 10.64
CA ASN A 90 39.52 9.27 9.57
C ASN A 90 38.44 9.11 8.48
N GLY A 91 37.24 9.68 8.69
CA GLY A 91 36.11 9.56 7.75
C GLY A 91 35.24 8.33 8.01
N LEU A 92 35.38 7.67 9.17
CA LEU A 92 34.48 6.58 9.56
C LEU A 92 33.17 7.17 10.10
N LEU A 93 32.08 6.99 9.34
CA LEU A 93 30.74 7.39 9.66
C LEU A 93 30.05 6.26 10.43
N THR A 94 29.48 6.55 11.60
CA THR A 94 28.77 5.60 12.47
C THR A 94 27.35 6.05 12.69
N ALA A 95 26.40 5.16 12.42
CA ALA A 95 24.96 5.38 12.60
C ALA A 95 24.55 5.11 14.06
N ASN A 96 24.15 6.15 14.79
CA ASN A 96 23.92 6.10 16.24
C ASN A 96 22.42 6.03 16.59
N ASN A 97 21.54 6.71 15.88
CA ASN A 97 20.08 6.66 16.03
C ASN A 97 19.39 6.92 14.70
N SER A 98 18.19 6.38 14.52
CA SER A 98 17.36 6.66 13.34
C SER A 98 17.07 8.15 13.18
N GLY A 99 17.08 8.62 11.93
CA GLY A 99 16.87 10.03 11.61
C GLY A 99 17.71 10.48 10.43
N THR A 100 17.75 11.78 10.24
CA THR A 100 18.52 12.44 9.15
C THR A 100 19.47 13.46 9.74
N THR A 101 20.71 13.47 9.28
CA THR A 101 21.73 14.46 9.62
C THR A 101 22.51 14.83 8.36
N GLU A 102 23.32 15.88 8.46
CA GLU A 102 24.25 16.27 7.41
C GLU A 102 25.69 16.08 7.91
N ILE A 103 26.55 15.53 7.07
CA ILE A 103 27.99 15.53 7.32
C ILE A 103 28.66 16.52 6.39
N SER A 104 29.75 17.12 6.88
CA SER A 104 30.61 18.02 6.11
C SER A 104 32.08 17.63 6.24
N ILE A 105 32.81 17.82 5.16
CA ILE A 105 34.25 17.63 5.08
C ILE A 105 34.87 18.94 4.59
N THR A 106 35.81 19.47 5.36
CA THR A 106 36.43 20.77 5.04
C THR A 106 37.95 20.68 5.19
N SER A 107 38.69 21.17 4.21
CA SER A 107 40.16 21.28 4.32
C SER A 107 40.57 22.40 5.30
N GLN A 108 41.72 22.26 5.96
CA GLN A 108 42.24 23.21 6.94
C GLN A 108 42.24 24.67 6.44
N ASN A 109 42.51 24.88 5.15
CA ASN A 109 42.49 26.19 4.53
C ASN A 109 41.11 26.62 4.00
N LYS A 110 40.04 25.84 4.27
CA LYS A 110 38.64 26.06 3.86
C LYS A 110 38.42 26.21 2.34
N ARG A 111 39.34 25.74 1.50
CA ARG A 111 39.21 25.84 0.04
C ARG A 111 38.52 24.64 -0.60
N LEU A 112 38.54 23.50 0.09
CA LEU A 112 37.86 22.30 -0.32
C LEU A 112 36.79 22.02 0.72
N THR A 113 35.56 21.85 0.27
CA THR A 113 34.42 21.46 1.11
C THR A 113 33.51 20.54 0.35
N ALA A 114 32.94 19.55 1.03
CA ALA A 114 31.89 18.68 0.53
C ALA A 114 30.93 18.37 1.67
N GLY A 115 29.68 18.07 1.34
CA GLY A 115 28.68 17.66 2.31
C GLY A 115 27.78 16.56 1.73
N ALA A 116 27.20 15.79 2.61
CA ALA A 116 26.21 14.78 2.26
C ALA A 116 25.12 14.68 3.33
N VAL A 117 23.91 14.39 2.87
CA VAL A 117 22.80 14.00 3.75
C VAL A 117 22.99 12.53 4.14
N VAL A 118 22.88 12.24 5.42
CA VAL A 118 22.93 10.89 6.00
C VAL A 118 21.57 10.53 6.55
N ASN A 119 21.00 9.44 6.07
CA ASN A 119 19.77 8.87 6.58
C ASN A 119 20.10 7.60 7.35
N VAL A 120 19.81 7.58 8.63
CA VAL A 120 19.93 6.39 9.47
C VAL A 120 18.55 5.78 9.62
N VAL A 121 18.40 4.52 9.20
CA VAL A 121 17.16 3.75 9.28
C VAL A 121 17.33 2.61 10.28
N GLU A 122 16.27 2.28 11.01
CA GLU A 122 16.26 1.09 11.84
C GLU A 122 16.25 -0.19 10.99
N PRO A 123 16.91 -1.26 11.43
CA PRO A 123 16.86 -2.52 10.71
C PRO A 123 15.43 -3.06 10.69
N LEU A 124 15.05 -3.66 9.58
CA LEU A 124 13.77 -4.34 9.44
C LEU A 124 13.65 -5.47 10.48
N GLN A 125 12.53 -5.49 11.22
CA GLN A 125 12.21 -6.54 12.21
C GLN A 125 11.11 -7.47 11.69
N GLY A 126 10.26 -6.99 10.76
CA GLY A 126 9.17 -7.76 10.19
C GLY A 126 8.23 -6.88 9.37
N PHE A 127 7.04 -7.43 9.14
CA PHE A 127 5.95 -6.75 8.44
C PHE A 127 4.69 -6.82 9.30
N GLN A 128 3.90 -5.77 9.26
CA GLN A 128 2.53 -5.75 9.77
C GLN A 128 1.58 -5.80 8.57
N ALA A 129 0.71 -6.78 8.54
CA ALA A 129 -0.33 -6.95 7.54
C ALA A 129 -1.58 -7.54 8.22
N GLU A 130 -2.73 -7.28 7.63
CA GLU A 130 -4.00 -7.85 8.07
C GLU A 130 -4.24 -9.21 7.42
N ASP A 131 -5.10 -10.03 8.04
CA ASP A 131 -5.57 -11.27 7.45
C ASP A 131 -6.33 -10.98 6.15
N ILE A 132 -6.19 -11.86 5.18
CA ILE A 132 -6.71 -11.67 3.83
C ILE A 132 -7.94 -12.56 3.65
N VAL A 133 -9.01 -11.95 3.15
CA VAL A 133 -10.20 -12.67 2.72
C VAL A 133 -10.36 -12.47 1.21
N ALA A 134 -10.59 -13.54 0.49
CA ALA A 134 -10.77 -13.57 -0.95
C ALA A 134 -11.85 -14.57 -1.33
N SER A 135 -12.44 -14.42 -2.50
CA SER A 135 -13.38 -15.38 -3.09
C SER A 135 -12.73 -16.15 -4.23
N THR A 136 -13.23 -17.35 -4.54
CA THR A 136 -12.82 -18.10 -5.75
C THR A 136 -13.11 -17.36 -7.07
N LYS A 137 -13.86 -16.25 -7.02
CA LYS A 137 -14.10 -15.32 -8.15
C LYS A 137 -13.17 -14.11 -8.16
N SER A 138 -12.44 -13.85 -7.07
CA SER A 138 -11.44 -12.77 -7.06
C SER A 138 -10.33 -13.08 -8.06
N THR A 139 -10.00 -12.13 -8.92
CA THR A 139 -9.00 -12.32 -9.98
C THR A 139 -7.58 -12.09 -9.49
N LEU A 140 -7.37 -10.99 -8.77
CA LEU A 140 -6.10 -10.58 -8.18
C LEU A 140 -6.36 -9.93 -6.83
N VAL A 141 -5.71 -10.41 -5.78
CA VAL A 141 -5.82 -9.85 -4.43
C VAL A 141 -4.44 -9.31 -4.02
N PRO A 142 -4.27 -7.98 -3.93
CA PRO A 142 -3.01 -7.40 -3.52
C PRO A 142 -2.74 -7.67 -2.05
N VAL A 143 -1.49 -7.99 -1.72
CA VAL A 143 -1.05 -8.12 -0.33
C VAL A 143 -0.53 -6.76 0.15
N THR A 144 -1.26 -6.15 1.08
CA THR A 144 -0.88 -4.87 1.68
C THR A 144 -0.17 -5.09 3.01
N TYR A 145 0.94 -4.41 3.20
CA TYR A 145 1.73 -4.50 4.43
C TYR A 145 2.47 -3.19 4.71
N THR A 146 2.88 -3.01 5.96
CA THR A 146 3.83 -1.97 6.39
C THR A 146 5.05 -2.63 7.01
N THR A 147 6.19 -1.97 6.94
CA THR A 147 7.42 -2.44 7.60
C THR A 147 7.38 -2.17 9.11
N VAL A 148 8.06 -3.00 9.87
CA VAL A 148 8.26 -2.81 11.32
C VAL A 148 9.78 -2.73 11.58
N PRO A 149 10.28 -1.57 12.06
CA PRO A 149 9.56 -0.30 12.22
C PRO A 149 9.11 0.31 10.90
N GLU A 150 8.12 1.21 10.96
CA GLU A 150 7.62 1.90 9.76
C GLU A 150 8.73 2.66 9.05
N GLY A 151 8.83 2.47 7.73
CA GLY A 151 9.88 3.07 6.91
C GLY A 151 11.23 2.36 6.92
N ALA A 152 11.36 1.23 7.64
CA ALA A 152 12.55 0.38 7.55
C ALA A 152 12.75 -0.13 6.11
N ASP A 153 14.01 -0.23 5.68
CA ASP A 153 14.33 -0.72 4.35
C ASP A 153 14.08 -2.23 4.24
N ALA A 154 13.01 -2.58 3.55
CA ALA A 154 12.60 -3.97 3.36
C ALA A 154 13.41 -4.74 2.32
N GLY A 155 14.28 -4.07 1.54
CA GLY A 155 14.94 -4.71 0.41
C GLY A 155 13.94 -5.26 -0.61
N THR A 156 14.24 -6.44 -1.16
CA THR A 156 13.32 -7.15 -2.07
C THR A 156 12.36 -8.01 -1.25
N VAL A 157 11.05 -7.75 -1.41
CA VAL A 157 10.01 -8.52 -0.71
C VAL A 157 9.44 -9.58 -1.65
N THR A 158 9.36 -10.80 -1.13
CA THR A 158 8.76 -11.97 -1.80
C THR A 158 7.55 -12.44 -1.01
N ILE A 159 6.46 -12.73 -1.69
CA ILE A 159 5.24 -13.27 -1.12
C ILE A 159 5.09 -14.73 -1.56
N SER A 160 4.67 -15.58 -0.64
CA SER A 160 4.38 -16.99 -0.91
C SER A 160 3.16 -17.47 -0.15
N VAL A 161 2.44 -18.44 -0.70
CA VAL A 161 1.29 -19.10 -0.09
C VAL A 161 1.72 -20.51 0.34
N ALA A 162 1.26 -20.95 1.51
CA ALA A 162 1.64 -22.26 2.05
C ALA A 162 0.98 -23.42 1.29
N ASP A 163 -0.28 -23.26 0.87
CA ASP A 163 -1.02 -24.27 0.10
C ASP A 163 -1.32 -23.74 -1.31
N SER A 164 -0.60 -24.29 -2.29
CA SER A 164 -0.72 -23.91 -3.71
C SER A 164 -2.00 -24.45 -4.38
N GLU A 165 -2.77 -25.35 -3.74
CA GLU A 165 -4.08 -25.76 -4.22
C GLU A 165 -5.17 -24.74 -3.87
N ILE A 166 -5.01 -24.01 -2.76
CA ILE A 166 -5.95 -22.98 -2.31
C ILE A 166 -5.70 -21.66 -3.06
N ALA A 167 -4.45 -21.25 -3.17
CA ALA A 167 -4.08 -20.03 -3.88
C ALA A 167 -2.64 -20.07 -4.39
N ARG A 168 -2.31 -19.24 -5.36
CA ARG A 168 -0.95 -19.01 -5.86
C ARG A 168 -0.63 -17.53 -5.89
N VAL A 169 0.64 -17.19 -6.07
CA VAL A 169 1.13 -15.81 -6.18
C VAL A 169 1.58 -15.56 -7.62
N ASP A 170 1.24 -14.40 -8.17
CA ASP A 170 1.71 -13.96 -9.49
C ASP A 170 3.09 -13.29 -9.44
N GLU A 171 3.61 -12.87 -10.59
CA GLU A 171 4.91 -12.19 -10.72
C GLU A 171 4.94 -10.81 -10.04
N ASN A 172 3.77 -10.23 -9.75
CA ASN A 172 3.61 -8.93 -9.09
C ASN A 172 3.31 -9.04 -7.59
N ASN A 173 3.48 -10.25 -7.00
CA ASN A 173 3.15 -10.53 -5.61
C ASN A 173 1.64 -10.39 -5.25
N ASN A 174 0.72 -10.54 -6.22
CA ASN A 174 -0.70 -10.64 -5.95
C ASN A 174 -1.11 -12.09 -5.73
N ILE A 175 -2.08 -12.31 -4.85
CA ILE A 175 -2.68 -13.62 -4.62
C ILE A 175 -3.73 -13.88 -5.70
N ILE A 176 -3.72 -15.08 -6.27
CA ILE A 176 -4.73 -15.62 -7.18
C ILE A 176 -5.41 -16.77 -6.44
N PRO A 177 -6.65 -16.57 -5.94
CA PRO A 177 -7.41 -17.64 -5.31
C PRO A 177 -7.78 -18.73 -6.33
N LEU A 178 -7.74 -20.01 -5.91
CA LEU A 178 -8.03 -21.16 -6.77
C LEU A 178 -9.17 -22.01 -6.23
N LYS A 179 -9.20 -22.26 -4.93
CA LYS A 179 -10.16 -23.14 -4.25
C LYS A 179 -10.47 -22.60 -2.86
N ALA A 180 -11.72 -22.78 -2.44
CA ALA A 180 -12.14 -22.42 -1.08
C ALA A 180 -11.37 -23.23 -0.03
N GLY A 181 -10.93 -22.55 1.03
CA GLY A 181 -10.15 -23.11 2.13
C GLY A 181 -9.35 -22.04 2.86
N ASP A 182 -8.69 -22.46 3.93
CA ASP A 182 -7.84 -21.62 4.76
C ASP A 182 -6.37 -22.00 4.57
N THR A 183 -5.52 -21.01 4.42
CA THR A 183 -4.05 -21.18 4.30
C THR A 183 -3.35 -19.95 4.88
N THR A 184 -2.04 -19.89 4.75
CA THR A 184 -1.25 -18.74 5.19
C THR A 184 -0.45 -18.12 4.06
N VAL A 185 -0.22 -16.82 4.18
CA VAL A 185 0.63 -16.03 3.29
C VAL A 185 1.86 -15.60 4.08
N THR A 186 3.03 -15.86 3.53
CA THR A 186 4.31 -15.42 4.08
C THR A 186 4.82 -14.23 3.27
N ILE A 187 5.10 -13.13 3.97
CA ILE A 187 5.75 -11.93 3.46
C ILE A 187 7.20 -11.98 3.93
N ARG A 188 8.16 -12.06 3.03
CA ARG A 188 9.58 -12.25 3.36
C ARG A 188 10.46 -11.20 2.69
N SER A 189 11.37 -10.64 3.46
CA SER A 189 12.45 -9.78 2.98
C SER A 189 13.70 -10.61 2.61
N ASP A 190 14.44 -10.18 1.60
CA ASP A 190 15.79 -10.69 1.29
C ASP A 190 16.81 -10.34 2.40
N LYS A 191 16.48 -9.40 3.28
CA LYS A 191 17.25 -9.03 4.48
C LYS A 191 17.01 -9.93 5.69
N GLY A 192 16.13 -10.93 5.57
CA GLY A 192 15.92 -12.00 6.55
C GLY A 192 14.57 -12.01 7.25
N PRO A 193 14.02 -10.89 7.78
CA PRO A 193 12.74 -10.91 8.47
C PRO A 193 11.57 -11.35 7.59
N SER A 194 10.61 -12.04 8.22
CA SER A 194 9.37 -12.47 7.57
C SER A 194 8.20 -12.38 8.53
N SER A 195 6.98 -12.23 7.99
CA SER A 195 5.72 -12.26 8.72
C SER A 195 4.73 -13.16 8.02
N ILE A 196 3.80 -13.72 8.77
CA ILE A 196 2.77 -14.64 8.27
C ILE A 196 1.40 -14.06 8.61
N VAL A 197 0.49 -14.08 7.66
CA VAL A 197 -0.92 -13.71 7.82
C VAL A 197 -1.81 -14.85 7.32
N ASN A 198 -3.05 -14.91 7.82
CA ASN A 198 -4.01 -15.89 7.37
C ASN A 198 -4.63 -15.46 6.03
N LEU A 199 -4.91 -16.43 5.17
CA LEU A 199 -5.67 -16.27 3.95
C LEU A 199 -6.87 -17.20 4.02
N LYS A 200 -8.07 -16.63 4.00
CA LYS A 200 -9.33 -17.35 3.85
C LYS A 200 -9.85 -17.15 2.43
N VAL A 201 -9.99 -18.23 1.67
CA VAL A 201 -10.63 -18.21 0.36
C VAL A 201 -12.03 -18.80 0.50
N THR A 202 -13.05 -18.00 0.22
CA THR A 202 -14.45 -18.40 0.29
C THR A 202 -14.92 -18.96 -1.06
N GLN A 203 -15.93 -19.82 -1.03
CA GLN A 203 -16.58 -20.30 -2.24
C GLN A 203 -17.54 -19.22 -2.76
N ALA A 204 -17.30 -18.73 -3.97
CA ALA A 204 -18.26 -17.83 -4.61
C ALA A 204 -19.54 -18.60 -4.99
N PRO A 205 -20.72 -17.95 -4.93
CA PRO A 205 -21.97 -18.55 -5.37
C PRO A 205 -21.96 -18.82 -6.88
N THR A 206 -22.69 -19.85 -7.28
CA THR A 206 -22.90 -20.22 -8.67
C THR A 206 -24.36 -20.01 -9.10
N GLU A 207 -25.29 -19.89 -8.15
CA GLU A 207 -26.70 -19.66 -8.39
C GLU A 207 -27.26 -18.57 -7.46
N LEU A 208 -28.18 -17.78 -7.97
CA LEU A 208 -28.90 -16.74 -7.25
C LEU A 208 -30.40 -17.08 -7.21
N PHE A 209 -31.03 -16.93 -6.08
CA PHE A 209 -32.45 -17.20 -5.85
C PHE A 209 -33.13 -16.00 -5.22
N ALA A 210 -34.43 -15.87 -5.44
CA ALA A 210 -35.27 -14.90 -4.75
C ALA A 210 -36.68 -15.51 -4.54
N ASP A 211 -37.28 -15.16 -3.42
CA ASP A 211 -38.66 -15.55 -3.12
C ASP A 211 -39.63 -14.51 -3.68
N ASP A 212 -40.82 -14.99 -4.09
CA ASP A 212 -41.91 -14.08 -4.44
C ASP A 212 -42.36 -13.29 -3.19
N LEU A 213 -42.73 -12.03 -3.39
CA LEU A 213 -43.04 -11.10 -2.33
C LEU A 213 -44.53 -10.67 -2.38
N TYR A 214 -45.20 -10.74 -1.27
CA TYR A 214 -46.54 -10.21 -1.08
C TYR A 214 -46.51 -8.96 -0.22
N VAL A 215 -47.04 -7.84 -0.71
CA VAL A 215 -47.08 -6.56 0.01
C VAL A 215 -48.40 -5.84 -0.20
N GLU A 216 -48.94 -5.18 0.81
CA GLU A 216 -50.16 -4.37 0.69
C GLU A 216 -49.84 -2.98 0.12
N ILE A 217 -50.82 -2.34 -0.52
CA ILE A 217 -50.65 -0.96 -1.03
C ILE A 217 -50.25 -0.04 0.14
N GLY A 218 -49.15 0.71 -0.06
CA GLY A 218 -48.59 1.65 0.92
C GLY A 218 -47.70 1.02 1.98
N GLU A 219 -47.58 -0.31 2.03
CA GLU A 219 -46.63 -1.00 2.90
C GLU A 219 -45.31 -1.27 2.18
N THR A 220 -44.25 -1.46 2.96
CA THR A 220 -42.91 -1.77 2.44
C THR A 220 -42.43 -3.09 3.04
N ALA A 221 -41.88 -3.98 2.21
CA ALA A 221 -41.29 -5.23 2.60
C ALA A 221 -40.00 -5.49 1.82
N LYS A 222 -39.10 -6.27 2.39
CA LYS A 222 -37.80 -6.56 1.77
C LYS A 222 -37.84 -7.83 0.94
N LEU A 223 -37.29 -7.83 -0.27
CA LEU A 223 -37.06 -9.02 -1.07
C LEU A 223 -36.06 -9.95 -0.34
N ASN A 224 -36.42 -11.22 -0.26
CA ASN A 224 -35.51 -12.24 0.23
C ASN A 224 -34.69 -12.80 -0.93
N VAL A 225 -33.42 -12.41 -1.00
CA VAL A 225 -32.46 -12.84 -2.04
C VAL A 225 -31.39 -13.68 -1.37
N TYR A 226 -31.09 -14.85 -1.93
CA TYR A 226 -30.11 -15.78 -1.38
C TYR A 226 -29.39 -16.54 -2.50
N THR A 227 -28.35 -17.28 -2.13
CA THR A 227 -27.51 -18.05 -3.06
C THR A 227 -27.42 -19.52 -2.65
N ASP A 228 -26.80 -20.34 -3.51
CA ASP A 228 -26.49 -21.74 -3.25
C ASP A 228 -25.40 -21.92 -2.15
N VAL A 229 -24.67 -20.86 -1.82
CA VAL A 229 -23.63 -20.86 -0.78
C VAL A 229 -24.18 -20.18 0.48
N LYS A 230 -23.95 -20.81 1.65
CA LYS A 230 -24.26 -20.24 2.97
C LYS A 230 -23.04 -19.50 3.53
N ASP A 231 -23.31 -18.59 4.49
CA ASP A 231 -22.28 -17.86 5.24
C ASP A 231 -21.33 -17.06 4.34
N LEU A 232 -21.90 -16.32 3.37
CA LEU A 232 -21.16 -15.44 2.48
C LEU A 232 -20.49 -14.29 3.25
N GLU A 233 -19.25 -13.98 2.89
CA GLU A 233 -18.53 -12.80 3.39
C GLU A 233 -18.99 -11.55 2.64
N SER A 234 -19.51 -10.57 3.35
CA SER A 234 -19.97 -9.31 2.77
C SER A 234 -18.85 -8.56 2.04
N GLY A 235 -19.13 -8.14 0.81
CA GLY A 235 -18.18 -7.41 -0.04
C GLY A 235 -17.13 -8.29 -0.75
N VAL A 236 -17.17 -9.62 -0.56
CA VAL A 236 -16.25 -10.58 -1.19
C VAL A 236 -17.02 -11.62 -2.01
N ASP A 237 -18.22 -11.98 -1.59
CA ASP A 237 -18.92 -13.17 -2.08
C ASP A 237 -20.16 -12.86 -2.93
N GLY A 238 -20.20 -11.71 -3.62
CA GLY A 238 -21.29 -11.40 -4.54
C GLY A 238 -22.61 -11.09 -3.85
N THR A 239 -22.54 -10.42 -2.69
CA THR A 239 -23.71 -10.03 -1.89
C THR A 239 -24.26 -8.63 -2.25
N ASN A 240 -23.67 -7.97 -3.25
CA ASN A 240 -24.18 -6.70 -3.77
C ASN A 240 -25.13 -6.98 -4.91
N TYR A 241 -26.39 -6.56 -4.74
CA TYR A 241 -27.45 -6.79 -5.70
C TYR A 241 -27.91 -5.49 -6.38
N SER A 242 -28.26 -5.60 -7.65
CA SER A 242 -29.00 -4.59 -8.39
C SER A 242 -30.41 -5.10 -8.70
N TYR A 243 -31.39 -4.20 -8.72
CA TYR A 243 -32.78 -4.52 -8.91
C TYR A 243 -33.34 -3.73 -10.09
N GLU A 244 -34.02 -4.41 -11.03
CA GLU A 244 -34.72 -3.83 -12.14
C GLU A 244 -36.19 -4.23 -12.06
N ASN A 245 -37.09 -3.25 -11.85
CA ASN A 245 -38.51 -3.46 -11.74
C ASN A 245 -39.21 -3.24 -13.08
N GLU A 246 -40.01 -4.18 -13.54
CA GLU A 246 -40.74 -4.07 -14.82
C GLU A 246 -41.86 -3.04 -14.76
N SER A 247 -42.49 -2.80 -13.62
CA SER A 247 -43.60 -1.85 -13.48
C SER A 247 -43.52 -0.99 -12.22
N ASN A 248 -43.01 0.22 -12.38
CA ASN A 248 -43.00 1.23 -11.31
C ASN A 248 -44.40 1.80 -10.97
N LEU A 249 -45.46 1.40 -11.69
CA LEU A 249 -46.83 1.72 -11.34
C LEU A 249 -47.39 0.78 -10.27
N ILE A 250 -46.94 -0.48 -10.27
CA ILE A 250 -47.37 -1.51 -9.32
C ILE A 250 -46.61 -1.42 -8.01
N CYS A 251 -45.27 -1.36 -8.08
CA CYS A 251 -44.42 -1.22 -6.91
C CYS A 251 -43.17 -0.39 -7.21
N ALA A 252 -42.56 0.16 -6.17
CA ALA A 252 -41.24 0.78 -6.23
C ALA A 252 -40.22 -0.12 -5.50
N VAL A 253 -39.02 -0.26 -6.04
CA VAL A 253 -37.93 -1.04 -5.47
C VAL A 253 -36.74 -0.14 -5.19
N SER A 254 -36.23 -0.17 -3.94
CA SER A 254 -35.02 0.58 -3.57
C SER A 254 -33.74 -0.18 -3.99
N VAL A 255 -32.61 0.51 -3.93
CA VAL A 255 -31.29 -0.11 -4.17
C VAL A 255 -30.92 -1.15 -3.12
N GLU A 256 -31.53 -1.12 -1.94
CA GLU A 256 -31.38 -2.11 -0.88
C GLU A 256 -32.35 -3.31 -1.02
N GLY A 257 -33.23 -3.30 -2.01
CA GLY A 257 -34.22 -4.36 -2.25
C GLY A 257 -35.49 -4.23 -1.39
N ASP A 258 -35.77 -3.04 -0.83
CA ASP A 258 -37.03 -2.75 -0.18
C ASP A 258 -38.09 -2.42 -1.23
N VAL A 259 -39.24 -3.09 -1.16
CA VAL A 259 -40.34 -2.98 -2.10
C VAL A 259 -41.53 -2.30 -1.44
N THR A 260 -42.02 -1.21 -2.05
CA THR A 260 -43.23 -0.50 -1.60
C THR A 260 -44.37 -0.73 -2.61
N GLY A 261 -45.50 -1.25 -2.14
CA GLY A 261 -46.70 -1.45 -2.96
C GLY A 261 -47.37 -0.11 -3.32
N ILE A 262 -47.69 0.12 -4.60
CA ILE A 262 -48.31 1.34 -5.10
C ILE A 262 -49.73 1.09 -5.59
N GLU A 263 -49.93 0.13 -6.49
CA GLU A 263 -51.22 -0.25 -7.07
C GLU A 263 -51.35 -1.77 -7.06
N ALA A 264 -52.58 -2.26 -6.91
CA ALA A 264 -52.84 -3.71 -6.87
C ALA A 264 -52.53 -4.35 -8.22
N GLY A 265 -51.75 -5.44 -8.20
CA GLY A 265 -51.28 -6.14 -9.40
C GLY A 265 -49.97 -6.87 -9.15
N ASP A 266 -49.43 -7.41 -10.22
CA ASP A 266 -48.19 -8.16 -10.20
C ASP A 266 -47.10 -7.41 -10.99
N SER A 267 -45.86 -7.40 -10.45
CA SER A 267 -44.68 -6.89 -11.15
C SER A 267 -43.51 -7.85 -10.96
N VAL A 268 -42.74 -8.04 -12.00
CA VAL A 268 -41.50 -8.83 -11.92
C VAL A 268 -40.33 -7.92 -11.62
N VAL A 269 -39.54 -8.31 -10.63
CA VAL A 269 -38.27 -7.67 -10.28
C VAL A 269 -37.15 -8.59 -10.68
N LYS A 270 -36.30 -8.15 -11.61
CA LYS A 270 -35.06 -8.81 -11.98
C LYS A 270 -33.96 -8.41 -11.01
N ILE A 271 -33.17 -9.37 -10.62
CA ILE A 271 -32.15 -9.22 -9.60
C ILE A 271 -30.85 -9.78 -10.17
N GLN A 272 -29.79 -8.99 -10.12
CA GLN A 272 -28.45 -9.40 -10.55
C GLN A 272 -27.45 -9.10 -9.43
N ASN A 273 -26.50 -10.01 -9.20
CA ASN A 273 -25.40 -9.74 -8.31
C ASN A 273 -24.15 -9.24 -9.07
N GLU A 274 -23.14 -8.79 -8.31
CA GLU A 274 -21.87 -8.27 -8.87
C GLU A 274 -21.07 -9.30 -9.67
N TYR A 275 -21.37 -10.60 -9.56
CA TYR A 275 -20.77 -11.67 -10.37
C TYR A 275 -21.56 -11.97 -11.66
N GLY A 276 -22.64 -11.23 -11.91
CA GLY A 276 -23.47 -11.42 -13.09
C GLY A 276 -24.43 -12.60 -12.98
N LEU A 277 -24.67 -13.16 -11.80
CA LEU A 277 -25.72 -14.13 -11.56
C LEU A 277 -27.06 -13.40 -11.54
N GLU A 278 -28.09 -13.97 -12.21
CA GLU A 278 -29.39 -13.36 -12.36
C GLU A 278 -30.48 -14.26 -11.81
N THR A 279 -31.50 -13.64 -11.22
CA THR A 279 -32.77 -14.26 -10.83
C THR A 279 -33.90 -13.25 -10.96
N GLN A 280 -35.12 -13.68 -10.67
CA GLN A 280 -36.29 -12.79 -10.62
C GLN A 280 -37.23 -13.21 -9.52
N ALA A 281 -37.99 -12.25 -9.00
CA ALA A 281 -39.08 -12.44 -8.05
C ALA A 281 -40.34 -11.77 -8.57
N THR A 282 -41.49 -12.38 -8.33
CA THR A 282 -42.79 -11.76 -8.56
C THR A 282 -43.22 -11.01 -7.30
N VAL A 283 -43.52 -9.73 -7.46
CA VAL A 283 -44.10 -8.91 -6.39
C VAL A 283 -45.60 -8.84 -6.62
N HIS A 284 -46.33 -9.38 -5.67
CA HIS A 284 -47.81 -9.36 -5.61
C HIS A 284 -48.27 -8.21 -4.71
N VAL A 285 -48.77 -7.14 -5.29
CA VAL A 285 -49.32 -6.02 -4.53
C VAL A 285 -50.83 -6.23 -4.33
N THR A 286 -51.25 -6.32 -3.09
CA THR A 286 -52.66 -6.54 -2.72
C THR A 286 -53.30 -5.26 -2.18
N PRO A 287 -54.64 -5.09 -2.37
CA PRO A 287 -55.36 -3.99 -1.74
C PRO A 287 -55.20 -4.02 -0.20
N LYS A 288 -55.13 -2.84 0.40
CA LYS A 288 -55.06 -2.73 1.86
C LYS A 288 -56.27 -3.34 2.50
N THR A 289 -56.06 -4.29 3.44
CA THR A 289 -57.13 -4.98 4.13
C THR A 289 -57.79 -4.02 5.13
N SER A 290 -59.02 -3.59 4.87
CA SER A 290 -59.82 -2.81 5.85
C SER A 290 -60.55 -3.76 6.80
N HIS A 291 -60.19 -3.73 8.08
CA HIS A 291 -60.95 -4.43 9.09
C HIS A 291 -62.27 -3.69 9.34
N ILE A 292 -63.37 -4.27 8.89
CA ILE A 292 -64.72 -3.80 9.26
C ILE A 292 -65.03 -4.36 10.64
N THR A 293 -65.02 -3.50 11.67
CA THR A 293 -65.48 -3.88 13.02
C THR A 293 -67.00 -3.78 13.05
N PHE A 294 -67.70 -4.89 13.04
CA PHE A 294 -69.13 -4.92 13.29
C PHE A 294 -69.39 -4.69 14.79
N GLY A 295 -69.77 -3.48 15.17
CA GLY A 295 -70.28 -3.20 16.50
C GLY A 295 -71.69 -3.76 16.63
N PHE A 296 -71.90 -4.83 17.42
CA PHE A 296 -73.21 -5.23 17.85
C PHE A 296 -73.65 -4.28 18.98
N SER A 297 -74.54 -3.35 18.69
CA SER A 297 -75.26 -2.64 19.75
C SER A 297 -76.35 -3.57 20.26
N GLY A 298 -76.13 -4.23 21.39
CA GLY A 298 -77.14 -4.95 22.10
C GLY A 298 -78.11 -3.97 22.82
N ASN A 299 -79.43 -4.06 22.52
CA ASN A 299 -80.46 -3.48 23.31
C ASN A 299 -80.70 -4.35 24.57
#